data_d1463b9375f9eba9826b8a92ca43dd30
#
_entry.id   d1463b9375f9eba9826b8a92ca43dd30
#
_cell.length_a   1.000
_cell.length_b   1.000
_cell.length_c   1.000
_cell.angle_alpha   90.00
_cell.angle_beta   90.00
_cell.angle_gamma   90.00
#
_symmetry.space_group_name_H-M   'P 1'
#
loop_
_entity.id
_entity.type
_entity.pdbx_description
1 polymer ?
#
loop_
_entity_poly.entity_id
_entity_poly.type
_entity_poly.pdbx_seq_one_letter_code
_entity_poly.pdbx_strand_id
1 'polypeptide(L)'
;MTPQVFADSTAKRNVRLFMAFRILFNIRFYYPVFMVMFLRYGITLEQFGLLNAVWAVVIVLLEVPSGALADLLGRKALLVAAAIMMTLEMLLLAIVPIGSSLVFPALLLNRILSGAAEAFASGADEALAFDSLKASGKDGDWPRVLERLMQVGGLATIFAMVTGSLVYSPDLIQVVMDWAGFSTQLTVDDTFRLPVWLTFFSGCGAILVTLSMVELPRDDSGKNITLLDPFKQTLQTGHWILTNPLVLVVIAAGVLFDQPIRQLLVVSSQLYARIDIPVLYFGIISAGTAVLGLLAAAPMRRLATSQSPRTNFLLLFSTVTLGLFGTALLIPWWGVGFFMLLSLSMRLLMFLQSHYLNQLVDSKHRATVLSFRGLAVNISYGFMSIAFALAVTAVEKADPTTTQTAAFDWVIRLLPWYFLFATLVFVACARRRVRYETKLKTPDGFTSSTDLSSGTHTPSPPSV
;
A
#
# COMPACT_ATOMS: atom_id res chain seq x y z
N MET A 1 8.99 -42.55 -3.83
CA MET A 1 8.85 -41.38 -4.74
C MET A 1 10.24 -40.93 -5.10
N THR A 2 10.51 -40.69 -6.37
CA THR A 2 11.80 -40.10 -6.78
C THR A 2 11.88 -38.66 -6.26
N PRO A 3 13.06 -38.11 -5.94
CA PRO A 3 13.20 -36.73 -5.45
C PRO A 3 12.52 -35.69 -6.33
N GLN A 4 12.52 -35.88 -7.64
CA GLN A 4 11.86 -35.01 -8.62
C GLN A 4 10.34 -35.02 -8.50
N VAL A 5 9.71 -36.19 -8.31
CA VAL A 5 8.26 -36.32 -8.14
C VAL A 5 7.80 -35.66 -6.82
N PHE A 6 8.61 -35.77 -5.78
CA PHE A 6 8.35 -35.06 -4.52
C PHE A 6 8.43 -33.56 -4.69
N ALA A 7 9.47 -33.04 -5.36
CA ALA A 7 9.63 -31.60 -5.63
C ALA A 7 8.48 -31.05 -6.47
N ASP A 8 8.03 -31.75 -7.51
CA ASP A 8 6.90 -31.38 -8.37
C ASP A 8 5.57 -31.31 -7.59
N SER A 9 5.32 -32.31 -6.73
CA SER A 9 4.09 -32.34 -5.92
C SER A 9 4.08 -31.20 -4.87
N THR A 10 5.22 -30.94 -4.24
CA THR A 10 5.40 -29.87 -3.26
C THR A 10 5.25 -28.50 -3.92
N ALA A 11 5.86 -28.28 -5.10
CA ALA A 11 5.73 -27.02 -5.83
C ALA A 11 4.27 -26.72 -6.20
N LYS A 12 3.55 -27.69 -6.78
CA LYS A 12 2.11 -27.54 -7.10
C LYS A 12 1.27 -27.25 -5.87
N ARG A 13 1.56 -27.93 -4.75
CA ARG A 13 0.87 -27.72 -3.48
C ARG A 13 1.14 -26.32 -2.93
N ASN A 14 2.39 -25.93 -2.77
CA ASN A 14 2.77 -24.64 -2.20
C ASN A 14 2.28 -23.47 -3.06
N VAL A 15 2.31 -23.54 -4.39
CA VAL A 15 1.78 -22.49 -5.27
C VAL A 15 0.26 -22.33 -5.10
N ARG A 16 -0.51 -23.43 -5.00
CA ARG A 16 -1.95 -23.34 -4.75
C ARG A 16 -2.24 -22.74 -3.37
N LEU A 17 -1.51 -23.18 -2.35
CA LEU A 17 -1.67 -22.69 -0.98
C LEU A 17 -1.23 -21.22 -0.86
N PHE A 18 -0.18 -20.81 -1.58
CA PHE A 18 0.22 -19.41 -1.69
C PHE A 18 -0.90 -18.54 -2.27
N MET A 19 -1.50 -18.95 -3.39
CA MET A 19 -2.63 -18.21 -3.97
C MET A 19 -3.82 -18.14 -3.00
N ALA A 20 -4.15 -19.26 -2.35
CA ALA A 20 -5.23 -19.30 -1.36
C ALA A 20 -4.92 -18.40 -0.16
N PHE A 21 -3.69 -18.43 0.38
CA PHE A 21 -3.24 -17.55 1.45
C PHE A 21 -3.36 -16.09 1.05
N ARG A 22 -2.81 -15.69 -0.10
CA ARG A 22 -2.87 -14.29 -0.60
C ARG A 22 -4.31 -13.80 -0.73
N ILE A 23 -5.21 -14.63 -1.22
CA ILE A 23 -6.62 -14.30 -1.32
C ILE A 23 -7.21 -14.14 0.08
N LEU A 24 -7.12 -15.13 0.94
CA LEU A 24 -7.72 -15.12 2.28
C LEU A 24 -7.14 -14.02 3.17
N PHE A 25 -5.85 -13.77 3.08
CA PHE A 25 -5.16 -12.73 3.86
C PHE A 25 -5.54 -11.32 3.41
N ASN A 26 -5.79 -11.10 2.12
CA ASN A 26 -6.14 -9.79 1.57
C ASN A 26 -7.64 -9.54 1.45
N ILE A 27 -8.51 -10.54 1.65
CA ILE A 27 -9.96 -10.35 1.75
C ILE A 27 -10.29 -9.67 3.08
N ARG A 28 -10.42 -8.34 3.05
CA ARG A 28 -10.76 -7.50 4.20
C ARG A 28 -12.15 -6.92 4.01
N PHE A 29 -13.18 -7.63 4.43
CA PHE A 29 -14.59 -7.24 4.26
C PHE A 29 -14.92 -5.90 4.92
N TYR A 30 -14.20 -5.47 5.96
CA TYR A 30 -14.45 -4.21 6.66
C TYR A 30 -13.81 -2.97 6.01
N TYR A 31 -12.96 -3.14 4.99
CA TYR A 31 -12.28 -2.00 4.36
C TYR A 31 -13.21 -0.93 3.77
N PRO A 32 -14.33 -1.25 3.09
CA PRO A 32 -15.21 -0.21 2.56
C PRO A 32 -15.86 0.65 3.64
N VAL A 33 -15.97 0.14 4.86
CA VAL A 33 -16.57 0.82 6.02
C VAL A 33 -15.54 1.15 7.11
N PHE A 34 -14.25 1.11 6.79
CA PHE A 34 -13.14 1.12 7.74
C PHE A 34 -13.24 2.25 8.78
N MET A 35 -13.28 3.51 8.35
CA MET A 35 -13.29 4.63 9.28
C MET A 35 -14.63 4.75 10.03
N VAL A 36 -15.76 4.65 9.33
CA VAL A 36 -17.09 4.75 9.98
C VAL A 36 -17.29 3.64 11.01
N MET A 37 -16.77 2.45 10.75
CA MET A 37 -16.79 1.33 11.68
C MET A 37 -15.93 1.63 12.93
N PHE A 38 -14.72 2.16 12.76
CA PHE A 38 -13.84 2.51 13.89
C PHE A 38 -14.43 3.62 14.75
N LEU A 39 -15.01 4.65 14.14
CA LEU A 39 -15.71 5.71 14.87
C LEU A 39 -16.94 5.18 15.63
N ARG A 40 -17.60 4.12 15.11
CA ARG A 40 -18.74 3.49 15.80
C ARG A 40 -18.35 2.85 17.13
N TYR A 41 -17.09 2.41 17.31
CA TYR A 41 -16.61 1.98 18.63
C TYR A 41 -16.52 3.10 19.66
N GLY A 42 -16.68 4.36 19.26
CA GLY A 42 -16.65 5.53 20.13
C GLY A 42 -15.29 6.19 20.28
N ILE A 43 -14.32 5.89 19.39
CA ILE A 43 -13.05 6.59 19.36
C ILE A 43 -13.15 7.94 18.63
N THR A 44 -12.28 8.88 19.02
CA THR A 44 -12.17 10.17 18.35
C THR A 44 -11.37 10.06 17.04
N LEU A 45 -11.48 11.09 16.21
CA LEU A 45 -10.69 11.23 14.99
C LEU A 45 -9.18 11.27 15.27
N GLU A 46 -8.80 11.92 16.37
CA GLU A 46 -7.42 11.97 16.85
C GLU A 46 -6.90 10.57 17.21
N GLN A 47 -7.69 9.81 17.96
CA GLN A 47 -7.38 8.41 18.28
C GLN A 47 -7.26 7.54 17.01
N PHE A 48 -8.15 7.73 16.03
CA PHE A 48 -8.08 7.04 14.75
C PHE A 48 -6.78 7.36 13.99
N GLY A 49 -6.38 8.63 13.93
CA GLY A 49 -5.12 9.05 13.33
C GLY A 49 -3.90 8.44 14.02
N LEU A 50 -3.89 8.45 15.37
CA LEU A 50 -2.84 7.82 16.17
C LEU A 50 -2.75 6.31 15.92
N LEU A 51 -3.87 5.61 15.85
CA LEU A 51 -3.92 4.17 15.55
C LEU A 51 -3.32 3.83 14.19
N ASN A 52 -3.59 4.64 13.17
CA ASN A 52 -2.99 4.45 11.84
C ASN A 52 -1.49 4.76 11.82
N ALA A 53 -1.05 5.74 12.60
CA ALA A 53 0.38 6.04 12.76
C ALA A 53 1.11 4.89 13.47
N VAL A 54 0.53 4.31 14.53
CA VAL A 54 1.08 3.13 15.20
C VAL A 54 1.21 1.95 14.23
N TRP A 55 0.18 1.68 13.42
CA TRP A 55 0.23 0.66 12.38
C TRP A 55 1.39 0.89 11.40
N ALA A 56 1.58 2.11 10.92
CA ALA A 56 2.67 2.46 10.01
C ALA A 56 4.05 2.28 10.66
N VAL A 57 4.21 2.68 11.93
CA VAL A 57 5.46 2.49 12.69
C VAL A 57 5.77 1.02 12.88
N VAL A 58 4.79 0.20 13.23
CA VAL A 58 4.97 -1.25 13.42
C VAL A 58 5.42 -1.92 12.12
N ILE A 59 4.81 -1.59 10.98
CA ILE A 59 5.26 -2.10 9.67
C ILE A 59 6.72 -1.72 9.45
N VAL A 60 7.07 -0.45 9.59
CA VAL A 60 8.44 0.05 9.36
C VAL A 60 9.46 -0.67 10.24
N LEU A 61 9.14 -0.90 11.51
CA LEU A 61 10.03 -1.57 12.45
C LEU A 61 10.18 -3.07 12.17
N LEU A 62 9.15 -3.72 11.68
CA LEU A 62 9.13 -5.18 11.49
C LEU A 62 9.41 -5.62 10.05
N GLU A 63 9.17 -4.80 9.04
CA GLU A 63 9.40 -5.17 7.62
C GLU A 63 10.88 -5.46 7.34
N VAL A 64 11.80 -4.70 7.95
CA VAL A 64 13.25 -4.92 7.76
C VAL A 64 13.72 -6.23 8.42
N PRO A 65 13.39 -6.53 9.71
CA PRO A 65 13.82 -7.77 10.34
C PRO A 65 13.02 -9.00 9.90
N SER A 66 11.83 -8.85 9.30
CA SER A 66 11.01 -9.99 8.87
C SER A 66 11.73 -10.90 7.88
N GLY A 67 12.54 -10.35 6.97
CA GLY A 67 13.38 -11.12 6.06
C GLY A 67 14.40 -11.99 6.81
N ALA A 68 15.12 -11.44 7.79
CA ALA A 68 16.06 -12.20 8.62
C ALA A 68 15.34 -13.24 9.49
N LEU A 69 14.16 -12.91 10.01
CA LEU A 69 13.31 -13.86 10.74
C LEU A 69 12.84 -15.00 9.84
N ALA A 70 12.51 -14.72 8.56
CA ALA A 70 12.18 -15.76 7.58
C ALA A 70 13.33 -16.73 7.35
N ASP A 71 14.56 -16.21 7.32
CA ASP A 71 15.77 -17.03 7.18
C ASP A 71 16.09 -17.83 8.45
N LEU A 72 15.79 -17.31 9.63
CA LEU A 72 16.05 -17.98 10.91
C LEU A 72 14.97 -19.00 11.30
N LEU A 73 13.69 -18.58 11.26
CA LEU A 73 12.55 -19.38 11.75
C LEU A 73 11.89 -20.22 10.65
N GLY A 74 12.04 -19.81 9.38
CA GLY A 74 11.36 -20.37 8.24
C GLY A 74 10.24 -19.51 7.71
N ARG A 75 10.08 -19.53 6.40
CA ARG A 75 9.04 -18.74 5.72
C ARG A 75 7.64 -19.19 6.12
N LYS A 76 7.41 -20.51 6.19
CA LYS A 76 6.13 -21.08 6.67
C LYS A 76 5.81 -20.60 8.08
N ALA A 77 6.77 -20.60 9.00
CA ALA A 77 6.55 -20.15 10.39
C ALA A 77 6.08 -18.69 10.45
N LEU A 78 6.70 -17.81 9.65
CA LEU A 78 6.26 -16.41 9.55
C LEU A 78 4.86 -16.27 8.98
N LEU A 79 4.51 -17.04 7.95
CA LEU A 79 3.17 -17.00 7.36
C LEU A 79 2.10 -17.51 8.33
N VAL A 80 2.41 -18.54 9.12
CA VAL A 80 1.52 -19.01 10.21
C VAL A 80 1.34 -17.91 11.27
N ALA A 81 2.43 -17.26 11.68
CA ALA A 81 2.38 -16.16 12.63
C ALA A 81 1.55 -14.97 12.09
N ALA A 82 1.74 -14.60 10.83
CA ALA A 82 0.97 -13.55 10.17
C ALA A 82 -0.54 -13.88 10.13
N ALA A 83 -0.90 -15.11 9.78
CA ALA A 83 -2.29 -15.56 9.75
C ALA A 83 -2.94 -15.57 11.15
N ILE A 84 -2.19 -16.01 12.18
CA ILE A 84 -2.65 -15.96 13.57
C ILE A 84 -2.86 -14.52 14.02
N MET A 85 -1.89 -13.61 13.77
CA MET A 85 -2.02 -12.19 14.13
C MET A 85 -3.22 -11.54 13.45
N MET A 86 -3.45 -11.80 12.15
CA MET A 86 -4.63 -11.34 11.42
C MET A 86 -5.93 -11.83 12.06
N THR A 87 -5.97 -13.09 12.48
CA THR A 87 -7.16 -13.66 13.10
C THR A 87 -7.42 -13.05 14.48
N LEU A 88 -6.36 -12.88 15.28
CA LEU A 88 -6.45 -12.25 16.61
C LEU A 88 -6.85 -10.77 16.52
N GLU A 89 -6.32 -10.01 15.55
CA GLU A 89 -6.70 -8.60 15.37
C GLU A 89 -8.20 -8.46 15.07
N MET A 90 -8.76 -9.37 14.27
CA MET A 90 -10.19 -9.38 13.97
C MET A 90 -11.04 -9.84 15.16
N LEU A 91 -10.56 -10.84 15.92
CA LEU A 91 -11.24 -11.26 17.13
C LEU A 91 -11.38 -10.13 18.15
N LEU A 92 -10.32 -9.32 18.34
CA LEU A 92 -10.38 -8.16 19.23
C LEU A 92 -11.47 -7.17 18.83
N LEU A 93 -11.58 -6.86 17.53
CA LEU A 93 -12.65 -5.98 17.01
C LEU A 93 -14.03 -6.61 17.17
N ALA A 94 -14.15 -7.93 16.98
CA ALA A 94 -15.44 -8.62 17.05
C ALA A 94 -16.03 -8.64 18.45
N ILE A 95 -15.19 -8.72 19.52
CA ILE A 95 -15.65 -8.96 20.88
C ILE A 95 -15.58 -7.73 21.80
N VAL A 96 -14.79 -6.69 21.47
CA VAL A 96 -14.64 -5.54 22.37
C VAL A 96 -15.98 -4.82 22.57
N PRO A 97 -16.42 -4.57 23.82
CA PRO A 97 -17.68 -3.88 24.09
C PRO A 97 -17.60 -2.39 23.71
N ILE A 98 -18.61 -1.89 22.98
CA ILE A 98 -18.70 -0.47 22.61
C ILE A 98 -18.81 0.39 23.88
N GLY A 99 -18.15 1.54 23.88
CA GLY A 99 -18.21 2.50 24.99
C GLY A 99 -17.45 2.07 26.25
N SER A 100 -16.79 0.90 26.24
CA SER A 100 -15.95 0.49 27.36
C SER A 100 -14.55 1.15 27.33
N SER A 101 -13.92 1.26 28.49
CA SER A 101 -12.52 1.73 28.60
C SER A 101 -11.52 0.83 27.86
N LEU A 102 -11.92 -0.40 27.51
CA LEU A 102 -11.11 -1.36 26.78
C LEU A 102 -11.07 -1.10 25.26
N VAL A 103 -11.94 -0.23 24.71
CA VAL A 103 -12.01 0.03 23.27
C VAL A 103 -10.66 0.50 22.73
N PHE A 104 -10.11 1.59 23.25
CA PHE A 104 -8.86 2.13 22.73
C PHE A 104 -7.68 1.18 22.86
N PRO A 105 -7.41 0.52 24.02
CA PRO A 105 -6.38 -0.51 24.13
C PRO A 105 -6.57 -1.68 23.15
N ALA A 106 -7.80 -2.16 22.93
CA ALA A 106 -8.08 -3.24 22.00
C ALA A 106 -7.81 -2.82 20.54
N LEU A 107 -8.22 -1.61 20.15
CA LEU A 107 -7.93 -1.05 18.83
C LEU A 107 -6.44 -0.79 18.62
N LEU A 108 -5.72 -0.36 19.68
CA LEU A 108 -4.27 -0.19 19.64
C LEU A 108 -3.57 -1.54 19.40
N LEU A 109 -3.94 -2.57 20.15
CA LEU A 109 -3.41 -3.92 19.96
C LEU A 109 -3.78 -4.47 18.57
N ASN A 110 -5.01 -4.21 18.08
CA ASN A 110 -5.41 -4.54 16.72
C ASN A 110 -4.46 -3.90 15.70
N ARG A 111 -4.12 -2.62 15.81
CA ARG A 111 -3.20 -1.94 14.87
C ARG A 111 -1.78 -2.49 14.92
N ILE A 112 -1.29 -2.85 16.13
CA ILE A 112 0.02 -3.51 16.32
C ILE A 112 0.01 -4.89 15.64
N LEU A 113 -0.99 -5.72 15.90
CA LEU A 113 -1.11 -7.05 15.29
C LEU A 113 -1.26 -6.96 13.76
N SER A 114 -2.06 -6.01 13.27
CA SER A 114 -2.26 -5.77 11.85
C SER A 114 -0.96 -5.39 11.14
N GLY A 115 -0.19 -4.45 11.71
CA GLY A 115 1.10 -4.04 11.16
C GLY A 115 2.14 -5.17 11.19
N ALA A 116 2.16 -5.95 12.26
CA ALA A 116 3.06 -7.10 12.39
C ALA A 116 2.68 -8.23 11.40
N ALA A 117 1.39 -8.52 11.23
CA ALA A 117 0.90 -9.50 10.28
C ALA A 117 1.30 -9.15 8.84
N GLU A 118 1.14 -7.87 8.47
CA GLU A 118 1.53 -7.37 7.14
C GLU A 118 3.03 -7.49 6.90
N ALA A 119 3.86 -7.08 7.88
CA ALA A 119 5.30 -7.17 7.79
C ALA A 119 5.82 -8.62 7.70
N PHE A 120 5.20 -9.57 8.41
CA PHE A 120 5.60 -10.97 8.39
C PHE A 120 5.15 -11.70 7.12
N ALA A 121 4.02 -11.32 6.55
CA ALA A 121 3.55 -11.87 5.28
C ALA A 121 4.37 -11.33 4.10
N SER A 122 4.85 -10.07 4.19
CA SER A 122 5.55 -9.37 3.12
C SER A 122 6.80 -10.13 2.64
N GLY A 123 6.77 -10.60 1.40
CA GLY A 123 7.88 -11.29 0.76
C GLY A 123 8.08 -12.76 1.16
N ALA A 124 7.68 -13.19 2.36
CA ALA A 124 7.82 -14.58 2.80
C ALA A 124 6.94 -15.55 1.99
N ASP A 125 5.74 -15.11 1.63
CA ASP A 125 4.77 -15.87 0.86
C ASP A 125 5.21 -16.08 -0.59
N GLU A 126 5.62 -15.02 -1.28
CA GLU A 126 6.13 -15.08 -2.65
C GLU A 126 7.42 -15.90 -2.72
N ALA A 127 8.32 -15.70 -1.75
CA ALA A 127 9.57 -16.43 -1.69
C ALA A 127 9.36 -17.94 -1.49
N LEU A 128 8.44 -18.35 -0.60
CA LEU A 128 8.15 -19.79 -0.40
C LEU A 128 7.58 -20.43 -1.67
N ALA A 129 6.67 -19.75 -2.37
CA ALA A 129 6.07 -20.25 -3.60
C ALA A 129 7.09 -20.32 -4.75
N PHE A 130 7.88 -19.24 -4.94
CA PHE A 130 8.89 -19.17 -5.98
C PHE A 130 9.99 -20.22 -5.80
N ASP A 131 10.52 -20.36 -4.57
CA ASP A 131 11.56 -21.36 -4.29
C ASP A 131 11.04 -22.79 -4.47
N SER A 132 9.77 -23.03 -4.19
CA SER A 132 9.13 -24.32 -4.48
C SER A 132 9.11 -24.64 -5.98
N LEU A 133 8.81 -23.64 -6.83
CA LEU A 133 8.88 -23.79 -8.29
C LEU A 133 10.32 -23.99 -8.75
N LYS A 134 11.26 -23.22 -8.23
CA LYS A 134 12.68 -23.34 -8.57
C LYS A 134 13.24 -24.72 -8.22
N ALA A 135 12.90 -25.26 -7.05
CA ALA A 135 13.29 -26.62 -6.63
C ALA A 135 12.74 -27.73 -7.56
N SER A 136 11.64 -27.46 -8.26
CA SER A 136 11.07 -28.37 -9.27
C SER A 136 11.54 -28.07 -10.72
N GLY A 137 12.39 -27.05 -10.93
CA GLY A 137 12.82 -26.62 -12.26
C GLY A 137 11.72 -25.93 -13.09
N LYS A 138 10.70 -25.35 -12.43
CA LYS A 138 9.53 -24.68 -13.05
C LYS A 138 9.44 -23.21 -12.70
N ASP A 139 10.53 -22.55 -12.36
CA ASP A 139 10.61 -21.11 -12.06
C ASP A 139 10.14 -20.23 -13.23
N GLY A 140 10.25 -20.70 -14.47
CA GLY A 140 9.66 -20.05 -15.65
C GLY A 140 8.14 -19.94 -15.64
N ASP A 141 7.42 -20.67 -14.78
CA ASP A 141 5.97 -20.57 -14.63
C ASP A 141 5.54 -19.42 -13.66
N TRP A 142 6.48 -18.79 -12.95
CA TRP A 142 6.21 -17.76 -11.98
C TRP A 142 5.37 -16.59 -12.51
N PRO A 143 5.63 -16.02 -13.72
CA PRO A 143 4.79 -14.96 -14.27
C PRO A 143 3.32 -15.35 -14.42
N ARG A 144 3.04 -16.61 -14.79
CA ARG A 144 1.66 -17.14 -14.90
C ARG A 144 0.98 -17.26 -13.54
N VAL A 145 1.73 -17.62 -12.49
CA VAL A 145 1.20 -17.66 -11.11
C VAL A 145 0.80 -16.26 -10.66
N LEU A 146 1.65 -15.26 -10.90
CA LEU A 146 1.35 -13.86 -10.56
C LEU A 146 0.16 -13.33 -11.35
N GLU A 147 0.09 -13.59 -12.65
CA GLU A 147 -1.06 -13.21 -13.48
C GLU A 147 -2.36 -13.78 -12.94
N ARG A 148 -2.39 -15.07 -12.63
CA ARG A 148 -3.57 -15.74 -12.07
C ARG A 148 -3.94 -15.19 -10.69
N LEU A 149 -2.94 -14.91 -9.85
CA LEU A 149 -3.14 -14.27 -8.55
C LEU A 149 -3.79 -12.89 -8.70
N MET A 150 -3.32 -12.08 -9.65
CA MET A 150 -3.92 -10.76 -9.91
C MET A 150 -5.37 -10.86 -10.38
N GLN A 151 -5.70 -11.83 -11.25
CA GLN A 151 -7.07 -12.04 -11.74
C GLN A 151 -8.00 -12.50 -10.62
N VAL A 152 -7.65 -13.61 -9.96
CA VAL A 152 -8.51 -14.22 -8.90
C VAL A 152 -8.54 -13.33 -7.66
N GLY A 153 -7.40 -12.75 -7.26
CA GLY A 153 -7.30 -11.82 -6.13
C GLY A 153 -8.10 -10.54 -6.37
N GLY A 154 -8.09 -10.02 -7.61
CA GLY A 154 -8.91 -8.86 -7.99
C GLY A 154 -10.41 -9.14 -7.85
N LEU A 155 -10.87 -10.28 -8.34
CA LEU A 155 -12.28 -10.70 -8.18
C LEU A 155 -12.65 -10.93 -6.71
N ALA A 156 -11.77 -11.55 -5.95
CA ALA A 156 -11.97 -11.77 -4.51
C ALA A 156 -12.04 -10.44 -3.74
N THR A 157 -11.22 -9.47 -4.11
CA THR A 157 -11.27 -8.12 -3.51
C THR A 157 -12.59 -7.42 -3.83
N ILE A 158 -13.05 -7.46 -5.09
CA ILE A 158 -14.35 -6.91 -5.49
C ILE A 158 -15.47 -7.55 -4.68
N PHE A 159 -15.48 -8.88 -4.58
CA PHE A 159 -16.44 -9.62 -3.77
C PHE A 159 -16.42 -9.18 -2.30
N ALA A 160 -15.23 -9.08 -1.70
CA ALA A 160 -15.08 -8.65 -0.30
C ALA A 160 -15.59 -7.24 -0.05
N MET A 161 -15.26 -6.29 -0.96
CA MET A 161 -15.69 -4.89 -0.82
C MET A 161 -17.20 -4.75 -0.90
N VAL A 162 -17.83 -5.41 -1.89
CA VAL A 162 -19.28 -5.38 -2.05
C VAL A 162 -19.97 -6.06 -0.87
N THR A 163 -19.57 -7.29 -0.54
CA THR A 163 -20.17 -8.05 0.58
C THR A 163 -20.00 -7.30 1.90
N GLY A 164 -18.82 -6.70 2.14
CA GLY A 164 -18.54 -5.98 3.38
C GLY A 164 -19.48 -4.80 3.63
N SER A 165 -19.76 -3.98 2.62
CA SER A 165 -20.72 -2.87 2.76
C SER A 165 -22.17 -3.36 2.84
N LEU A 166 -22.51 -4.43 2.10
CA LEU A 166 -23.85 -5.03 2.14
C LEU A 166 -24.22 -5.56 3.53
N VAL A 167 -23.31 -6.34 4.15
CA VAL A 167 -23.56 -6.90 5.49
C VAL A 167 -23.43 -5.89 6.63
N TYR A 168 -22.76 -4.75 6.38
CA TYR A 168 -22.70 -3.65 7.35
C TYR A 168 -24.03 -2.91 7.45
N SER A 169 -24.77 -2.74 6.32
CA SER A 169 -26.07 -2.07 6.31
C SER A 169 -27.15 -3.02 6.83
N PRO A 170 -27.98 -2.58 7.81
CA PRO A 170 -29.09 -3.39 8.30
C PRO A 170 -30.16 -3.64 7.22
N ASP A 171 -30.31 -2.73 6.24
CA ASP A 171 -31.42 -2.76 5.29
C ASP A 171 -31.54 -4.09 4.51
N LEU A 172 -30.42 -4.58 3.96
CA LEU A 172 -30.42 -5.84 3.21
C LEU A 172 -30.67 -7.04 4.12
N ILE A 173 -30.06 -7.05 5.30
CA ILE A 173 -30.21 -8.14 6.27
C ILE A 173 -31.63 -8.16 6.79
N GLN A 174 -32.24 -6.98 7.01
CA GLN A 174 -33.65 -6.86 7.39
C GLN A 174 -34.58 -7.53 6.36
N VAL A 175 -34.35 -7.26 5.06
CA VAL A 175 -35.14 -7.91 3.99
C VAL A 175 -35.06 -9.45 4.05
N VAL A 176 -33.84 -9.97 4.31
CA VAL A 176 -33.65 -11.44 4.45
C VAL A 176 -34.34 -11.99 5.71
N MET A 177 -34.26 -11.24 6.83
CA MET A 177 -34.90 -11.60 8.09
C MET A 177 -36.43 -11.59 7.96
N ASP A 178 -36.98 -10.55 7.32
CA ASP A 178 -38.43 -10.43 7.07
C ASP A 178 -38.92 -11.55 6.18
N TRP A 179 -38.15 -11.90 5.13
CA TRP A 179 -38.45 -13.04 4.28
C TRP A 179 -38.43 -14.39 5.03
N ALA A 180 -37.50 -14.51 6.01
CA ALA A 180 -37.40 -15.70 6.87
C ALA A 180 -38.43 -15.70 8.02
N GLY A 181 -39.33 -14.71 8.11
CA GLY A 181 -40.40 -14.61 9.10
C GLY A 181 -39.97 -14.07 10.47
N PHE A 182 -38.80 -13.44 10.58
CA PHE A 182 -38.36 -12.77 11.81
C PHE A 182 -38.86 -11.33 11.83
N SER A 183 -39.51 -10.91 12.92
CA SER A 183 -40.08 -9.58 13.08
C SER A 183 -39.14 -8.56 13.80
N THR A 184 -37.91 -8.96 14.10
CA THR A 184 -36.96 -8.11 14.81
C THR A 184 -36.45 -6.99 13.89
N GLN A 185 -36.55 -5.73 14.33
CA GLN A 185 -35.98 -4.59 13.61
C GLN A 185 -34.48 -4.50 13.88
N LEU A 186 -33.68 -4.63 12.82
CA LEU A 186 -32.23 -4.53 12.90
C LEU A 186 -31.75 -3.08 12.85
N THR A 187 -30.75 -2.80 13.66
CA THR A 187 -30.02 -1.51 13.67
C THR A 187 -28.61 -1.71 13.14
N VAL A 188 -27.91 -0.62 12.87
CA VAL A 188 -26.47 -0.68 12.50
C VAL A 188 -25.64 -1.33 13.63
N ASP A 189 -26.06 -1.20 14.90
CA ASP A 189 -25.36 -1.81 16.03
C ASP A 189 -25.38 -3.34 16.00
N ASP A 190 -26.39 -3.92 15.38
CA ASP A 190 -26.52 -5.37 15.20
C ASP A 190 -25.64 -5.89 14.05
N THR A 191 -25.39 -5.07 13.04
CA THR A 191 -24.78 -5.51 11.77
C THR A 191 -23.35 -5.03 11.57
N PHE A 192 -22.90 -3.93 12.22
CA PHE A 192 -21.60 -3.30 11.94
C PHE A 192 -20.38 -4.21 12.18
N ARG A 193 -20.52 -5.27 12.99
CA ARG A 193 -19.45 -6.25 13.24
C ARG A 193 -19.44 -7.40 12.24
N LEU A 194 -20.47 -7.57 11.40
CA LEU A 194 -20.53 -8.67 10.45
C LEU A 194 -19.35 -8.70 9.47
N PRO A 195 -18.91 -7.55 8.89
CA PRO A 195 -17.70 -7.53 8.07
C PRO A 195 -16.43 -7.98 8.82
N VAL A 196 -16.36 -7.71 10.13
CA VAL A 196 -15.25 -8.13 11.00
C VAL A 196 -15.26 -9.64 11.16
N TRP A 197 -16.42 -10.23 11.45
CA TRP A 197 -16.60 -11.69 11.56
C TRP A 197 -16.25 -12.40 10.26
N LEU A 198 -16.68 -11.89 9.10
CA LEU A 198 -16.29 -12.43 7.80
C LEU A 198 -14.78 -12.41 7.59
N THR A 199 -14.11 -11.32 7.98
CA THR A 199 -12.65 -11.22 7.91
C THR A 199 -11.96 -12.15 8.92
N PHE A 200 -12.52 -12.33 10.11
CA PHE A 200 -12.05 -13.30 11.10
C PHE A 200 -12.07 -14.74 10.54
N PHE A 201 -13.18 -15.15 9.93
CA PHE A 201 -13.26 -16.48 9.31
C PHE A 201 -12.30 -16.64 8.13
N SER A 202 -12.06 -15.57 7.36
CA SER A 202 -11.02 -15.57 6.34
C SER A 202 -9.62 -15.80 6.96
N GLY A 203 -9.34 -15.16 8.11
CA GLY A 203 -8.12 -15.37 8.89
C GLY A 203 -7.97 -16.82 9.37
N CYS A 204 -9.04 -17.42 9.89
CA CYS A 204 -9.06 -18.86 10.25
C CYS A 204 -8.72 -19.74 9.04
N GLY A 205 -9.29 -19.43 7.87
CA GLY A 205 -8.94 -20.11 6.62
C GLY A 205 -7.45 -19.92 6.25
N ALA A 206 -6.91 -18.72 6.43
CA ALA A 206 -5.50 -18.45 6.17
C ALA A 206 -4.57 -19.26 7.11
N ILE A 207 -4.93 -19.46 8.39
CA ILE A 207 -4.20 -20.34 9.32
C ILE A 207 -4.17 -21.77 8.78
N LEU A 208 -5.32 -22.33 8.41
CA LEU A 208 -5.39 -23.71 7.88
C LEU A 208 -4.55 -23.87 6.60
N VAL A 209 -4.58 -22.87 5.73
CA VAL A 209 -3.79 -22.86 4.49
C VAL A 209 -2.29 -22.82 4.80
N THR A 210 -1.84 -21.92 5.69
CA THR A 210 -0.41 -21.79 6.01
C THR A 210 0.13 -23.00 6.77
N LEU A 211 -0.64 -23.58 7.67
CA LEU A 211 -0.29 -24.84 8.33
C LEU A 211 -0.09 -25.99 7.33
N SER A 212 -0.86 -25.95 6.24
CA SER A 212 -0.80 -26.98 5.18
C SER A 212 0.35 -26.79 4.20
N MET A 213 1.06 -25.65 4.21
CA MET A 213 2.26 -25.42 3.39
C MET A 213 3.40 -26.33 3.81
N VAL A 214 4.32 -26.60 2.89
CA VAL A 214 5.53 -27.39 3.13
C VAL A 214 6.74 -26.46 3.14
N GLU A 215 7.47 -26.43 4.26
CA GLU A 215 8.77 -25.73 4.33
C GLU A 215 9.79 -26.47 3.47
N LEU A 216 10.57 -25.72 2.71
CA LEU A 216 11.65 -26.28 1.91
C LEU A 216 12.92 -26.45 2.76
N PRO A 217 13.74 -27.49 2.48
CA PRO A 217 15.05 -27.61 3.11
C PRO A 217 15.86 -26.35 2.86
N ARG A 218 16.48 -25.84 3.89
CA ARG A 218 17.37 -24.67 3.80
C ARG A 218 18.77 -25.11 3.42
N ASP A 219 19.40 -24.24 2.64
CA ASP A 219 20.86 -24.35 2.45
C ASP A 219 21.49 -23.70 3.67
N ASP A 220 21.87 -24.53 4.68
CA ASP A 220 22.56 -24.09 5.89
C ASP A 220 24.01 -23.71 5.54
N SER A 221 24.18 -22.74 4.66
CA SER A 221 25.49 -22.20 4.28
C SER A 221 26.05 -21.28 5.38
N GLY A 222 26.13 -21.76 6.61
CA GLY A 222 26.98 -21.22 7.70
C GLY A 222 27.03 -19.70 7.93
N LYS A 223 26.08 -18.92 7.39
CA LYS A 223 26.01 -17.48 7.58
C LYS A 223 25.38 -17.20 8.93
N ASN A 224 26.18 -16.72 9.88
CA ASN A 224 25.66 -16.09 11.10
C ASN A 224 24.89 -14.81 10.73
N ILE A 225 23.61 -14.94 10.36
CA ILE A 225 22.75 -13.80 10.08
C ILE A 225 22.31 -13.24 11.43
N THR A 226 22.74 -12.02 11.73
CA THR A 226 22.26 -11.26 12.90
C THR A 226 21.03 -10.45 12.50
N LEU A 227 20.03 -10.33 13.39
CA LEU A 227 18.83 -9.50 13.15
C LEU A 227 19.15 -8.01 12.88
N LEU A 228 20.36 -7.57 13.21
CA LEU A 228 20.83 -6.20 13.01
C LEU A 228 21.42 -5.95 11.60
N ASP A 229 21.83 -7.00 10.90
CA ASP A 229 22.47 -6.84 9.58
C ASP A 229 21.53 -6.22 8.52
N PRO A 230 20.24 -6.61 8.43
CA PRO A 230 19.31 -5.96 7.52
C PRO A 230 19.10 -4.46 7.82
N PHE A 231 19.07 -4.06 9.10
CA PHE A 231 18.97 -2.63 9.47
C PHE A 231 20.21 -1.86 9.03
N LYS A 232 21.39 -2.41 9.24
CA LYS A 232 22.64 -1.79 8.81
C LYS A 232 22.69 -1.63 7.29
N GLN A 233 22.27 -2.65 6.54
CA GLN A 233 22.18 -2.60 5.09
C GLN A 233 21.17 -1.56 4.61
N THR A 234 19.99 -1.48 5.26
CA THR A 234 18.96 -0.47 4.95
C THR A 234 19.48 0.94 5.20
N LEU A 235 20.20 1.18 6.31
CA LEU A 235 20.80 2.48 6.62
C LEU A 235 21.90 2.86 5.60
N GLN A 236 22.76 1.91 5.22
CA GLN A 236 23.79 2.14 4.19
C GLN A 236 23.15 2.49 2.83
N THR A 237 22.09 1.80 2.47
CA THR A 237 21.35 2.09 1.22
C THR A 237 20.63 3.44 1.33
N GLY A 238 20.09 3.79 2.49
CA GLY A 238 19.55 5.13 2.75
C GLY A 238 20.57 6.23 2.49
N HIS A 239 21.81 6.05 2.98
CA HIS A 239 22.90 6.98 2.69
C HIS A 239 23.21 7.04 1.18
N TRP A 240 23.28 5.89 0.50
CA TRP A 240 23.48 5.83 -0.95
C TRP A 240 22.36 6.56 -1.72
N ILE A 241 21.10 6.43 -1.31
CA ILE A 241 19.95 7.13 -1.92
C ILE A 241 20.12 8.64 -1.78
N LEU A 242 20.56 9.12 -0.60
CA LEU A 242 20.79 10.54 -0.37
C LEU A 242 21.90 11.12 -1.26
N THR A 243 22.85 10.29 -1.71
CA THR A 243 23.92 10.69 -2.64
C THR A 243 23.51 10.56 -4.12
N ASN A 244 22.36 9.91 -4.43
CA ASN A 244 21.87 9.73 -5.79
C ASN A 244 20.60 10.59 -6.01
N PRO A 245 20.73 11.82 -6.54
CA PRO A 245 19.65 12.80 -6.57
C PRO A 245 18.45 12.38 -7.42
N LEU A 246 18.66 11.66 -8.52
CA LEU A 246 17.53 11.19 -9.34
C LEU A 246 16.68 10.16 -8.60
N VAL A 247 17.33 9.23 -7.89
CA VAL A 247 16.62 8.23 -7.07
C VAL A 247 15.89 8.91 -5.92
N LEU A 248 16.56 9.86 -5.24
CA LEU A 248 15.96 10.63 -4.16
C LEU A 248 14.75 11.43 -4.64
N VAL A 249 14.86 12.11 -5.79
CA VAL A 249 13.75 12.90 -6.38
C VAL A 249 12.56 12.00 -6.72
N VAL A 250 12.76 10.79 -7.27
CA VAL A 250 11.67 9.87 -7.58
C VAL A 250 11.00 9.36 -6.30
N ILE A 251 11.77 9.04 -5.25
CA ILE A 251 11.20 8.61 -3.95
C ILE A 251 10.45 9.77 -3.29
N ALA A 252 11.04 10.97 -3.25
CA ALA A 252 10.42 12.15 -2.65
C ALA A 252 9.15 12.59 -3.40
N ALA A 253 9.14 12.51 -4.74
CA ALA A 253 7.92 12.70 -5.52
C ALA A 253 6.85 11.67 -5.15
N GLY A 254 7.24 10.40 -4.99
CA GLY A 254 6.33 9.35 -4.54
C GLY A 254 5.69 9.68 -3.20
N VAL A 255 6.48 10.09 -2.22
CA VAL A 255 5.99 10.52 -0.90
C VAL A 255 5.04 11.71 -1.01
N LEU A 256 5.41 12.74 -1.80
CA LEU A 256 4.61 13.95 -1.99
C LEU A 256 3.20 13.65 -2.50
N PHE A 257 3.07 12.78 -3.50
CA PHE A 257 1.77 12.43 -4.08
C PHE A 257 1.01 11.41 -3.22
N ASP A 258 1.71 10.43 -2.64
CA ASP A 258 1.09 9.35 -1.85
C ASP A 258 0.36 9.89 -0.61
N GLN A 259 0.97 10.80 0.13
CA GLN A 259 0.45 11.30 1.41
C GLN A 259 -1.01 11.78 1.34
N PRO A 260 -1.37 12.81 0.53
CA PRO A 260 -2.73 13.32 0.52
C PRO A 260 -3.72 12.33 -0.10
N ILE A 261 -3.30 11.57 -1.10
CA ILE A 261 -4.17 10.57 -1.74
C ILE A 261 -4.46 9.45 -0.73
N ARG A 262 -3.43 8.86 -0.12
CA ARG A 262 -3.59 7.77 0.84
C ARG A 262 -4.41 8.19 2.04
N GLN A 263 -4.21 9.42 2.55
CA GLN A 263 -5.00 9.95 3.65
C GLN A 263 -6.50 9.97 3.29
N LEU A 264 -6.87 10.48 2.10
CA LEU A 264 -8.27 10.47 1.65
C LEU A 264 -8.81 9.05 1.43
N LEU A 265 -7.99 8.13 0.91
CA LEU A 265 -8.39 6.73 0.73
C LEU A 265 -8.70 6.06 2.07
N VAL A 266 -7.95 6.36 3.12
CA VAL A 266 -8.16 5.79 4.47
C VAL A 266 -9.41 6.35 5.13
N VAL A 267 -9.70 7.64 4.94
CA VAL A 267 -10.92 8.28 5.49
C VAL A 267 -12.12 8.19 4.54
N SER A 268 -12.03 7.41 3.47
CA SER A 268 -13.00 7.35 2.39
C SER A 268 -14.43 7.07 2.84
N SER A 269 -14.64 6.14 3.78
CA SER A 269 -15.97 5.81 4.26
C SER A 269 -16.64 6.98 4.99
N GLN A 270 -15.89 7.76 5.76
CA GLN A 270 -16.40 8.98 6.38
C GLN A 270 -16.69 10.06 5.32
N LEU A 271 -15.83 10.17 4.31
CA LEU A 271 -16.03 11.10 3.19
C LEU A 271 -17.30 10.76 2.40
N TYR A 272 -17.56 9.49 2.13
CA TYR A 272 -18.78 9.05 1.44
C TYR A 272 -20.02 9.39 2.25
N ALA A 273 -19.99 9.16 3.57
CA ALA A 273 -21.08 9.59 4.47
C ALA A 273 -21.32 11.11 4.42
N ARG A 274 -20.23 11.91 4.28
CA ARG A 274 -20.33 13.39 4.18
C ARG A 274 -20.95 13.90 2.90
N ILE A 275 -20.90 13.13 1.82
CA ILE A 275 -21.50 13.47 0.52
C ILE A 275 -22.79 12.69 0.26
N ASP A 276 -23.50 12.32 1.34
CA ASP A 276 -24.82 11.68 1.34
C ASP A 276 -24.91 10.35 0.59
N ILE A 277 -23.81 9.57 0.57
CA ILE A 277 -23.82 8.23 -0.02
C ILE A 277 -24.21 7.22 1.05
N PRO A 278 -25.26 6.42 0.84
CA PRO A 278 -25.61 5.33 1.75
C PRO A 278 -24.48 4.29 1.82
N VAL A 279 -24.25 3.74 3.03
CA VAL A 279 -23.15 2.79 3.29
C VAL A 279 -23.18 1.57 2.36
N LEU A 280 -24.36 1.16 1.94
CA LEU A 280 -24.60 0.10 0.96
C LEU A 280 -23.74 0.27 -0.31
N TYR A 281 -23.53 1.50 -0.78
CA TYR A 281 -22.79 1.79 -2.01
C TYR A 281 -21.28 1.88 -1.81
N PHE A 282 -20.74 1.94 -0.58
CA PHE A 282 -19.30 2.08 -0.34
C PHE A 282 -18.48 0.97 -0.99
N GLY A 283 -18.96 -0.28 -0.87
CA GLY A 283 -18.33 -1.43 -1.50
C GLY A 283 -18.45 -1.42 -3.02
N ILE A 284 -19.58 -0.96 -3.56
CA ILE A 284 -19.81 -0.84 -5.00
C ILE A 284 -18.86 0.20 -5.61
N ILE A 285 -18.67 1.35 -4.92
CA ILE A 285 -17.71 2.39 -5.33
C ILE A 285 -16.28 1.81 -5.30
N SER A 286 -15.93 1.08 -4.25
CA SER A 286 -14.62 0.44 -4.12
C SER A 286 -14.39 -0.62 -5.22
N ALA A 287 -15.39 -1.41 -5.54
CA ALA A 287 -15.37 -2.35 -6.66
C ALA A 287 -15.22 -1.64 -8.01
N GLY A 288 -15.98 -0.56 -8.23
CA GLY A 288 -15.87 0.28 -9.43
C GLY A 288 -14.46 0.85 -9.62
N THR A 289 -13.84 1.35 -8.55
CA THR A 289 -12.44 1.83 -8.59
C THR A 289 -11.45 0.71 -8.90
N ALA A 290 -11.68 -0.52 -8.43
CA ALA A 290 -10.85 -1.66 -8.78
C ALA A 290 -10.96 -2.02 -10.27
N VAL A 291 -12.17 -2.06 -10.82
CA VAL A 291 -12.43 -2.30 -12.25
C VAL A 291 -11.79 -1.20 -13.11
N LEU A 292 -11.98 0.07 -12.76
CA LEU A 292 -11.33 1.18 -13.45
C LEU A 292 -9.80 1.06 -13.45
N GLY A 293 -9.21 0.61 -12.34
CA GLY A 293 -7.78 0.35 -12.24
C GLY A 293 -7.29 -0.74 -13.20
N LEU A 294 -8.07 -1.80 -13.39
CA LEU A 294 -7.77 -2.85 -14.37
C LEU A 294 -7.83 -2.31 -15.80
N LEU A 295 -8.86 -1.54 -16.14
CA LEU A 295 -9.02 -0.93 -17.45
C LEU A 295 -7.92 0.10 -17.76
N ALA A 296 -7.45 0.82 -16.74
CA ALA A 296 -6.41 1.83 -16.88
C ALA A 296 -4.99 1.27 -16.99
N ALA A 297 -4.76 -0.02 -16.72
CA ALA A 297 -3.41 -0.61 -16.71
C ALA A 297 -2.68 -0.44 -18.06
N ALA A 298 -3.36 -0.67 -19.20
CA ALA A 298 -2.77 -0.51 -20.52
C ALA A 298 -2.48 0.97 -20.89
N PRO A 299 -3.40 1.94 -20.67
CA PRO A 299 -3.08 3.36 -20.76
C PRO A 299 -1.91 3.80 -19.87
N MET A 300 -1.84 3.37 -18.61
CA MET A 300 -0.75 3.72 -17.68
C MET A 300 0.61 3.21 -18.19
N ARG A 301 0.65 2.00 -18.73
CA ARG A 301 1.85 1.46 -19.36
C ARG A 301 2.30 2.31 -20.55
N ARG A 302 1.37 2.69 -21.42
CA ARG A 302 1.67 3.56 -22.58
C ARG A 302 2.21 4.91 -22.14
N LEU A 303 1.60 5.55 -21.14
CA LEU A 303 2.09 6.81 -20.56
C LEU A 303 3.52 6.68 -20.05
N ALA A 304 3.81 5.64 -19.28
CA ALA A 304 5.15 5.43 -18.70
C ALA A 304 6.24 5.22 -19.77
N THR A 305 5.91 4.57 -20.88
CA THR A 305 6.90 4.21 -21.92
C THR A 305 7.01 5.22 -23.05
N SER A 306 5.93 5.97 -23.34
CA SER A 306 5.90 6.90 -24.48
C SER A 306 6.08 8.37 -24.10
N GLN A 307 5.81 8.73 -22.85
CA GLN A 307 5.88 10.12 -22.39
C GLN A 307 7.14 10.39 -21.57
N SER A 308 7.58 11.65 -21.58
CA SER A 308 8.70 12.08 -20.77
C SER A 308 8.36 12.04 -19.27
N PRO A 309 9.34 11.83 -18.38
CA PRO A 309 9.11 11.89 -16.92
C PRO A 309 8.47 13.22 -16.47
N ARG A 310 8.81 14.32 -17.16
CA ARG A 310 8.23 15.66 -16.89
C ARG A 310 6.74 15.68 -17.25
N THR A 311 6.35 15.13 -18.40
CA THR A 311 4.93 15.05 -18.83
C THR A 311 4.13 14.19 -17.87
N ASN A 312 4.67 13.04 -17.46
CA ASN A 312 4.02 12.14 -16.51
C ASN A 312 3.86 12.79 -15.11
N PHE A 313 4.86 13.55 -14.65
CA PHE A 313 4.75 14.34 -13.42
C PHE A 313 3.65 15.40 -13.52
N LEU A 314 3.59 16.17 -14.61
CA LEU A 314 2.57 17.20 -14.81
C LEU A 314 1.15 16.60 -14.92
N LEU A 315 1.01 15.47 -15.60
CA LEU A 315 -0.27 14.75 -15.68
C LEU A 315 -0.72 14.32 -14.28
N LEU A 316 0.17 13.67 -13.52
CA LEU A 316 -0.13 13.23 -12.16
C LEU A 316 -0.44 14.42 -11.24
N PHE A 317 0.34 15.50 -11.33
CA PHE A 317 0.08 16.74 -10.60
C PHE A 317 -1.32 17.30 -10.92
N SER A 318 -1.68 17.39 -12.20
CA SER A 318 -2.98 17.93 -12.63
C SER A 318 -4.14 17.06 -12.16
N THR A 319 -4.03 15.72 -12.30
CA THR A 319 -5.10 14.80 -11.88
C THR A 319 -5.27 14.77 -10.36
N VAL A 320 -4.16 14.79 -9.60
CA VAL A 320 -4.22 14.84 -8.12
C VAL A 320 -4.76 16.19 -7.65
N THR A 321 -4.31 17.30 -8.23
CA THR A 321 -4.83 18.63 -7.89
C THR A 321 -6.33 18.70 -8.15
N LEU A 322 -6.78 18.29 -9.33
CA LEU A 322 -8.21 18.25 -9.68
C LEU A 322 -9.00 17.36 -8.73
N GLY A 323 -8.47 16.16 -8.43
CA GLY A 323 -9.10 15.21 -7.50
C GLY A 323 -9.21 15.77 -6.09
N LEU A 324 -8.15 16.41 -5.56
CA LEU A 324 -8.15 17.01 -4.22
C LEU A 324 -9.13 18.19 -4.12
N PHE A 325 -9.10 19.14 -5.06
CA PHE A 325 -10.02 20.27 -5.06
C PHE A 325 -11.47 19.80 -5.24
N GLY A 326 -11.71 18.87 -6.18
CA GLY A 326 -13.04 18.32 -6.39
C GLY A 326 -13.59 17.58 -5.17
N THR A 327 -12.75 16.79 -4.48
CA THR A 327 -13.13 16.14 -3.22
C THR A 327 -13.42 17.16 -2.11
N ALA A 328 -12.64 18.24 -2.05
CA ALA A 328 -12.81 19.31 -1.05
C ALA A 328 -14.12 20.11 -1.21
N LEU A 329 -14.75 20.06 -2.37
CA LEU A 329 -16.08 20.67 -2.59
C LEU A 329 -17.21 19.92 -1.86
N LEU A 330 -16.98 18.65 -1.48
CA LEU A 330 -17.95 17.80 -0.78
C LEU A 330 -19.32 17.75 -1.48
N ILE A 331 -19.33 17.68 -2.81
CA ILE A 331 -20.55 17.69 -3.60
C ILE A 331 -21.29 16.36 -3.39
N PRO A 332 -22.56 16.40 -2.91
CA PRO A 332 -23.36 15.19 -2.73
C PRO A 332 -23.36 14.31 -3.98
N TRP A 333 -23.13 13.02 -3.82
CA TRP A 333 -23.06 11.98 -4.86
C TRP A 333 -21.95 12.18 -5.91
N TRP A 334 -21.84 13.37 -6.50
CA TRP A 334 -20.84 13.65 -7.56
C TRP A 334 -19.40 13.69 -7.08
N GLY A 335 -19.18 13.92 -5.78
CA GLY A 335 -17.84 13.90 -5.15
C GLY A 335 -17.11 12.56 -5.34
N VAL A 336 -17.85 11.45 -5.54
CA VAL A 336 -17.28 10.11 -5.84
C VAL A 336 -16.40 10.12 -7.08
N GLY A 337 -16.74 10.88 -8.13
CA GLY A 337 -15.95 10.95 -9.37
C GLY A 337 -14.53 11.48 -9.11
N PHE A 338 -14.38 12.48 -8.24
CA PHE A 338 -13.08 13.03 -7.86
C PHE A 338 -12.28 12.06 -6.99
N PHE A 339 -12.96 11.34 -6.10
CA PHE A 339 -12.35 10.30 -5.31
C PHE A 339 -11.85 9.11 -6.16
N MET A 340 -12.63 8.69 -7.17
CA MET A 340 -12.21 7.69 -8.14
C MET A 340 -10.99 8.16 -8.95
N LEU A 341 -10.94 9.45 -9.32
CA LEU A 341 -9.78 10.05 -9.99
C LEU A 341 -8.52 9.99 -9.10
N LEU A 342 -8.64 10.26 -7.79
CA LEU A 342 -7.53 10.13 -6.83
C LEU A 342 -7.07 8.67 -6.71
N SER A 343 -8.00 7.71 -6.64
CA SER A 343 -7.68 6.28 -6.59
C SER A 343 -6.94 5.83 -7.85
N LEU A 344 -7.33 6.35 -9.01
CA LEU A 344 -6.66 6.08 -10.28
C LEU A 344 -5.27 6.72 -10.34
N SER A 345 -5.15 7.97 -9.84
CA SER A 345 -3.88 8.69 -9.72
C SER A 345 -2.89 7.95 -8.80
N MET A 346 -3.38 7.34 -7.71
CA MET A 346 -2.56 6.50 -6.83
C MET A 346 -1.97 5.28 -7.56
N ARG A 347 -2.77 4.61 -8.39
CA ARG A 347 -2.29 3.49 -9.21
C ARG A 347 -1.25 3.93 -10.23
N LEU A 348 -1.49 5.07 -10.91
CA LEU A 348 -0.54 5.66 -11.84
C LEU A 348 0.77 6.03 -11.14
N LEU A 349 0.69 6.65 -9.95
CA LEU A 349 1.86 6.96 -9.12
C LEU A 349 2.70 5.71 -8.84
N MET A 350 2.06 4.66 -8.32
CA MET A 350 2.75 3.40 -8.00
C MET A 350 3.42 2.78 -9.22
N PHE A 351 2.75 2.82 -10.37
CA PHE A 351 3.28 2.31 -11.64
C PHE A 351 4.49 3.12 -12.11
N LEU A 352 4.38 4.45 -12.18
CA LEU A 352 5.46 5.35 -12.62
C LEU A 352 6.67 5.26 -11.69
N GLN A 353 6.44 5.24 -10.38
CA GLN A 353 7.51 5.15 -9.40
C GLN A 353 8.27 3.84 -9.52
N SER A 354 7.56 2.71 -9.68
CA SER A 354 8.19 1.41 -9.93
C SER A 354 8.97 1.42 -11.23
N HIS A 355 8.40 1.95 -12.31
CA HIS A 355 9.04 2.03 -13.62
C HIS A 355 10.36 2.82 -13.57
N TYR A 356 10.34 4.03 -13.02
CA TYR A 356 11.52 4.89 -12.98
C TYR A 356 12.59 4.38 -12.02
N LEU A 357 12.23 3.87 -10.84
CA LEU A 357 13.23 3.30 -9.92
C LEU A 357 13.93 2.08 -10.51
N ASN A 358 13.18 1.21 -11.20
CA ASN A 358 13.77 0.04 -11.85
C ASN A 358 14.73 0.39 -12.99
N GLN A 359 14.56 1.56 -13.64
CA GLN A 359 15.49 2.06 -14.66
C GLN A 359 16.72 2.75 -14.08
N LEU A 360 16.57 3.44 -12.93
CA LEU A 360 17.64 4.23 -12.32
C LEU A 360 18.58 3.43 -11.43
N VAL A 361 18.16 2.23 -10.99
CA VAL A 361 18.88 1.46 -9.97
C VAL A 361 19.36 0.13 -10.53
N ASP A 362 20.65 -0.13 -10.35
CA ASP A 362 21.27 -1.42 -10.70
C ASP A 362 20.65 -2.59 -9.94
N SER A 363 20.71 -3.79 -10.53
CA SER A 363 20.13 -5.01 -9.94
C SER A 363 20.60 -5.27 -8.51
N LYS A 364 21.87 -4.94 -8.19
CA LYS A 364 22.48 -5.11 -6.87
C LYS A 364 21.79 -4.30 -5.75
N HIS A 365 21.32 -3.09 -6.05
CA HIS A 365 20.73 -2.17 -5.06
C HIS A 365 19.20 -2.11 -5.15
N ARG A 366 18.61 -2.71 -6.19
CA ARG A 366 17.19 -2.56 -6.53
C ARG A 366 16.25 -2.98 -5.40
N ALA A 367 16.45 -4.18 -4.84
CA ALA A 367 15.59 -4.68 -3.76
C ALA A 367 15.60 -3.75 -2.56
N THR A 368 16.79 -3.30 -2.14
CA THR A 368 16.93 -2.43 -0.95
C THR A 368 16.37 -1.02 -1.20
N VAL A 369 16.51 -0.47 -2.42
CA VAL A 369 15.91 0.83 -2.78
C VAL A 369 14.39 0.75 -2.80
N LEU A 370 13.81 -0.33 -3.31
CA LEU A 370 12.36 -0.54 -3.30
C LEU A 370 11.82 -0.71 -1.88
N SER A 371 12.55 -1.41 -1.00
CA SER A 371 12.22 -1.50 0.44
C SER A 371 12.30 -0.13 1.11
N PHE A 372 13.38 0.63 0.89
CA PHE A 372 13.52 1.99 1.43
C PHE A 372 12.39 2.93 0.96
N ARG A 373 11.95 2.81 -0.31
CA ARG A 373 10.76 3.52 -0.80
C ARG A 373 9.53 3.17 0.03
N GLY A 374 9.29 1.87 0.28
CA GLY A 374 8.18 1.40 1.11
C GLY A 374 8.23 2.01 2.52
N LEU A 375 9.40 1.98 3.16
CA LEU A 375 9.63 2.61 4.46
C LEU A 375 9.33 4.12 4.44
N ALA A 376 9.86 4.85 3.45
CA ALA A 376 9.66 6.31 3.33
C ALA A 376 8.16 6.66 3.19
N VAL A 377 7.42 5.91 2.38
CA VAL A 377 6.00 6.11 2.15
C VAL A 377 5.19 5.79 3.42
N ASN A 378 5.49 4.69 4.12
CA ASN A 378 4.78 4.31 5.34
C ASN A 378 5.05 5.26 6.52
N ILE A 379 6.31 5.69 6.70
CA ILE A 379 6.66 6.71 7.71
C ILE A 379 5.90 8.01 7.42
N SER A 380 5.95 8.47 6.18
CA SER A 380 5.27 9.71 5.76
C SER A 380 3.76 9.63 5.95
N TYR A 381 3.15 8.48 5.68
CA TYR A 381 1.74 8.25 5.94
C TYR A 381 1.41 8.33 7.43
N GLY A 382 2.23 7.75 8.29
CA GLY A 382 2.06 7.85 9.75
C GLY A 382 2.07 9.31 10.23
N PHE A 383 3.04 10.10 9.77
CA PHE A 383 3.09 11.55 10.06
C PHE A 383 1.86 12.29 9.51
N MET A 384 1.43 12.00 8.29
CA MET A 384 0.25 12.63 7.69
C MET A 384 -1.03 12.30 8.46
N SER A 385 -1.19 11.05 8.92
CA SER A 385 -2.33 10.63 9.73
C SER A 385 -2.41 11.40 11.06
N ILE A 386 -1.28 11.58 11.73
CA ILE A 386 -1.21 12.38 12.97
C ILE A 386 -1.49 13.85 12.66
N ALA A 387 -0.83 14.41 11.63
CA ALA A 387 -1.01 15.82 11.27
C ALA A 387 -2.46 16.13 10.90
N PHE A 388 -3.13 15.24 10.15
CA PHE A 388 -4.54 15.36 9.80
C PHE A 388 -5.41 15.34 11.06
N ALA A 389 -5.19 14.39 11.96
CA ALA A 389 -5.95 14.27 13.20
C ALA A 389 -5.77 15.50 14.11
N LEU A 390 -4.53 15.96 14.30
CA LEU A 390 -4.23 17.16 15.07
C LEU A 390 -4.82 18.42 14.44
N ALA A 391 -4.86 18.53 13.11
CA ALA A 391 -5.49 19.64 12.42
C ALA A 391 -7.00 19.68 12.70
N VAL A 392 -7.70 18.55 12.68
CA VAL A 392 -9.13 18.48 13.05
C VAL A 392 -9.33 18.91 14.49
N THR A 393 -8.56 18.37 15.43
CA THR A 393 -8.64 18.76 16.86
C THR A 393 -8.30 20.24 17.07
N ALA A 394 -7.37 20.81 16.32
CA ALA A 394 -7.02 22.23 16.42
C ALA A 394 -8.18 23.13 15.97
N VAL A 395 -8.90 22.77 14.90
CA VAL A 395 -10.09 23.48 14.44
C VAL A 395 -11.21 23.43 15.49
N GLU A 396 -11.47 22.25 16.08
CA GLU A 396 -12.47 22.09 17.15
C GLU A 396 -12.13 22.93 18.39
N LYS A 397 -10.86 22.99 18.78
CA LYS A 397 -10.43 23.79 19.96
C LYS A 397 -10.43 25.28 19.69
N ALA A 398 -10.20 25.71 18.44
CA ALA A 398 -10.20 27.12 18.06
C ALA A 398 -11.61 27.73 18.11
N ASP A 399 -12.65 26.95 17.83
CA ASP A 399 -14.04 27.34 17.92
C ASP A 399 -14.87 26.22 18.56
N PRO A 400 -15.18 26.30 19.87
CA PRO A 400 -15.97 25.30 20.60
C PRO A 400 -17.36 25.03 20.04
N THR A 401 -17.88 25.89 19.16
CA THR A 401 -19.18 25.72 18.49
C THR A 401 -19.06 24.81 17.26
N THR A 402 -17.82 24.56 16.78
CA THR A 402 -17.55 23.73 15.60
C THR A 402 -17.67 22.26 15.96
N THR A 403 -18.56 21.56 15.27
CA THR A 403 -18.70 20.12 15.43
C THR A 403 -17.50 19.39 14.80
N GLN A 404 -17.18 18.18 15.30
CA GLN A 404 -16.12 17.33 14.74
C GLN A 404 -16.27 17.12 13.21
N THR A 405 -17.51 17.00 12.75
CA THR A 405 -17.82 16.88 11.33
C THR A 405 -17.45 18.13 10.53
N ALA A 406 -17.75 19.32 11.07
CA ALA A 406 -17.39 20.60 10.43
C ALA A 406 -15.87 20.81 10.43
N ALA A 407 -15.19 20.42 11.52
CA ALA A 407 -13.73 20.47 11.60
C ALA A 407 -13.07 19.51 10.58
N PHE A 408 -13.62 18.31 10.42
CA PHE A 408 -13.20 17.37 9.38
C PHE A 408 -13.32 17.98 7.98
N ASP A 409 -14.47 18.59 7.66
CA ASP A 409 -14.71 19.25 6.37
C ASP A 409 -13.70 20.38 6.12
N TRP A 410 -13.38 21.17 7.15
CA TRP A 410 -12.35 22.20 7.08
C TRP A 410 -10.98 21.65 6.70
N VAL A 411 -10.56 20.59 7.35
CA VAL A 411 -9.26 19.97 7.08
C VAL A 411 -9.22 19.34 5.69
N ILE A 412 -10.31 18.72 5.23
CA ILE A 412 -10.43 18.23 3.84
C ILE A 412 -10.23 19.37 2.83
N ARG A 413 -10.79 20.57 3.09
CA ARG A 413 -10.62 21.76 2.23
C ARG A 413 -9.21 22.35 2.27
N LEU A 414 -8.41 22.08 3.31
CA LEU A 414 -7.02 22.51 3.40
C LEU A 414 -6.04 21.58 2.64
N LEU A 415 -6.39 20.31 2.43
CA LEU A 415 -5.51 19.33 1.77
C LEU A 415 -5.03 19.75 0.37
N PRO A 416 -5.85 20.33 -0.53
CA PRO A 416 -5.37 20.79 -1.82
C PRO A 416 -4.30 21.88 -1.70
N TRP A 417 -4.45 22.80 -0.77
CA TRP A 417 -3.51 23.90 -0.53
C TRP A 417 -2.19 23.38 0.06
N TYR A 418 -2.28 22.44 1.02
CA TYR A 418 -1.10 21.73 1.50
C TYR A 418 -0.34 21.06 0.35
N PHE A 419 -1.03 20.34 -0.54
CA PHE A 419 -0.42 19.66 -1.68
C PHE A 419 0.26 20.64 -2.65
N LEU A 420 -0.38 21.77 -2.97
CA LEU A 420 0.20 22.82 -3.81
C LEU A 420 1.47 23.40 -3.17
N PHE A 421 1.41 23.74 -1.89
CA PHE A 421 2.57 24.27 -1.16
C PHE A 421 3.72 23.26 -1.11
N ALA A 422 3.43 22.02 -0.73
CA ALA A 422 4.42 20.95 -0.68
C ALA A 422 5.05 20.67 -2.07
N THR A 423 4.25 20.76 -3.14
CA THR A 423 4.74 20.63 -4.52
C THR A 423 5.67 21.78 -4.89
N LEU A 424 5.36 23.02 -4.52
CA LEU A 424 6.23 24.16 -4.73
C LEU A 424 7.59 23.97 -4.06
N VAL A 425 7.58 23.58 -2.79
CA VAL A 425 8.80 23.30 -2.02
C VAL A 425 9.58 22.15 -2.67
N PHE A 426 8.90 21.05 -3.02
CA PHE A 426 9.54 19.93 -3.70
C PHE A 426 10.22 20.34 -5.01
N VAL A 427 9.53 21.08 -5.89
CA VAL A 427 10.09 21.52 -7.17
C VAL A 427 11.29 22.45 -6.97
N ALA A 428 11.24 23.37 -5.99
CA ALA A 428 12.35 24.24 -5.65
C ALA A 428 13.58 23.46 -5.16
N CYS A 429 13.39 22.49 -4.27
CA CYS A 429 14.44 21.62 -3.74
C CYS A 429 15.02 20.69 -4.82
N ALA A 430 14.17 20.05 -5.61
CA ALA A 430 14.59 19.15 -6.68
C ALA A 430 15.41 19.87 -7.75
N ARG A 431 14.98 21.09 -8.18
CA ARG A 431 15.74 21.90 -9.14
C ARG A 431 17.11 22.30 -8.62
N ARG A 432 17.23 22.70 -7.34
CA ARG A 432 18.50 23.03 -6.71
C ARG A 432 19.44 21.82 -6.67
N ARG A 433 18.91 20.66 -6.28
CA ARG A 433 19.70 19.42 -6.13
C ARG A 433 20.23 18.91 -7.47
N VAL A 434 19.38 18.85 -8.49
CA VAL A 434 19.76 18.40 -9.84
C VAL A 434 20.75 19.38 -10.49
N ARG A 435 20.57 20.70 -10.36
CA ARG A 435 21.52 21.70 -10.87
C ARG A 435 22.89 21.61 -10.21
N TYR A 436 22.93 21.34 -8.90
CA TYR A 436 24.18 21.22 -8.16
C TYR A 436 25.05 20.07 -8.70
N GLU A 437 24.46 18.92 -9.00
CA GLU A 437 25.20 17.79 -9.56
C GLU A 437 25.60 17.98 -11.03
N THR A 438 24.78 18.64 -11.83
CA THR A 438 25.19 18.98 -13.20
C THR A 438 26.42 19.83 -13.20
N LYS A 439 26.55 20.80 -12.25
CA LYS A 439 27.75 21.62 -12.08
C LYS A 439 28.97 20.83 -11.57
N LEU A 440 28.77 19.81 -10.71
CA LEU A 440 29.87 18.97 -10.24
C LEU A 440 30.37 17.99 -11.31
N LYS A 441 29.55 17.63 -12.27
CA LYS A 441 29.87 16.69 -13.37
C LYS A 441 30.41 17.38 -14.63
N THR A 442 30.34 18.74 -14.71
CA THR A 442 31.07 19.55 -15.69
C THR A 442 32.31 20.11 -15.00
N PRO A 443 33.50 19.53 -15.16
CA PRO A 443 34.72 20.21 -14.74
C PRO A 443 34.85 21.48 -15.58
N ASP A 444 35.00 22.64 -14.93
CA ASP A 444 35.47 23.86 -15.56
C ASP A 444 36.84 23.55 -16.18
N GLY A 445 36.90 23.40 -17.49
CA GLY A 445 38.13 23.10 -18.17
C GLY A 445 38.03 22.56 -19.60
N PHE A 446 37.06 22.99 -20.38
CA PHE A 446 37.18 22.94 -21.84
C PHE A 446 37.01 24.36 -22.38
N THR A 447 38.07 25.14 -22.29
CA THR A 447 38.25 26.32 -23.13
C THR A 447 38.33 25.86 -24.59
N SER A 448 37.41 26.33 -25.37
CA SER A 448 37.46 26.23 -26.82
C SER A 448 38.76 26.87 -27.35
N SER A 449 39.73 26.06 -27.71
CA SER A 449 40.76 26.46 -28.66
C SER A 449 40.36 25.93 -30.03
N THR A 450 39.66 26.76 -30.77
CA THR A 450 39.74 26.76 -32.23
C THR A 450 41.17 27.02 -32.64
N ASP A 451 41.85 25.99 -33.12
CA ASP A 451 42.96 26.13 -34.05
C ASP A 451 42.84 25.03 -35.10
N LEU A 452 42.24 25.43 -36.20
CA LEU A 452 42.33 24.78 -37.50
C LEU A 452 43.66 25.25 -38.15
N SER A 453 44.61 24.33 -38.32
CA SER A 453 45.54 24.44 -39.44
C SER A 453 46.01 23.07 -39.90
N SER A 454 45.58 22.71 -41.07
CA SER A 454 46.29 22.04 -42.20
C SER A 454 47.35 20.98 -41.88
N GLY A 455 47.07 19.76 -42.35
CA GLY A 455 48.06 18.67 -42.46
C GLY A 455 47.48 17.47 -43.15
N THR A 456 47.43 17.51 -44.46
CA THR A 456 47.24 16.36 -45.35
C THR A 456 48.32 15.31 -45.15
N HIS A 457 47.95 14.11 -44.75
CA HIS A 457 48.68 12.87 -45.09
C HIS A 457 47.76 11.66 -45.09
N THR A 458 47.51 11.15 -46.30
CA THR A 458 47.01 9.81 -46.55
C THR A 458 48.11 8.79 -46.36
N PRO A 459 47.87 7.64 -45.82
CA PRO A 459 48.49 6.39 -46.21
C PRO A 459 47.49 5.35 -46.69
N SER A 460 47.87 4.73 -47.80
CA SER A 460 47.29 3.61 -48.50
C SER A 460 47.26 2.33 -47.66
N PRO A 461 46.36 1.37 -48.00
CA PRO A 461 46.22 0.10 -47.27
C PRO A 461 47.22 -0.96 -47.71
N PRO A 462 47.64 -1.89 -46.84
CA PRO A 462 48.35 -3.10 -47.26
C PRO A 462 47.37 -4.18 -47.64
N SER A 463 47.72 -4.80 -48.79
CA SER A 463 47.26 -6.06 -49.31
C SER A 463 47.84 -7.22 -48.47
N VAL A 464 47.06 -8.19 -48.06
CA VAL A 464 47.01 -9.64 -48.33
C VAL A 464 45.92 -10.24 -47.42
#